data_020df6744af4b952dae9360b97f61e7c
#
_entry.id   020df6744af4b952dae9360b97f61e7c
#
_cell.length_a   1.000
_cell.length_b   1.000
_cell.length_c   1.000
_cell.angle_alpha   90.00
_cell.angle_beta   90.00
_cell.angle_gamma   90.00
#
_symmetry.space_group_name_H-M   'P 1'
#
loop_
_entity.id
_entity.type
_entity.pdbx_description
1 polymer ?
#
loop_
_entity_poly.entity_id
_entity_poly.type
_entity_poly.pdbx_seq_one_letter_code
_entity_poly.pdbx_strand_id
1 'polypeptide(L)'
;MYTSGTTGHPKGAMINHQMQLYNVINLASPAFVSTDTVQLVVLPLFHTGGMNCYANPVLHAGGELILIRDFDPGLALSILGNPEFQVSHFFAVPAPYQFMMNHPDFDSTDLSSLKVAGVGGAPCAEAILRTWSDRGVSMIQGWGMTETSPGGIGLPAEDAERKLGSAGKPLLHTEVKVVDDEGQELPWGEVGELYIRGPNITPGYWNNEEATQNSFEGDWLKTGDAARFD
;
A
#
# COMPACT_ATOMS: atom_id res chain seq x y z
N MET A 1 15.90 1.05 -1.13
CA MET A 1 15.45 -0.15 -0.39
C MET A 1 15.69 -1.40 -1.21
N TYR A 2 15.92 -2.55 -0.56
CA TYR A 2 16.19 -3.79 -1.29
C TYR A 2 14.91 -4.59 -1.53
N THR A 3 14.79 -5.17 -2.73
CA THR A 3 13.73 -6.11 -3.11
C THR A 3 14.30 -7.52 -3.24
N SER A 4 13.48 -8.54 -3.05
CA SER A 4 13.92 -9.94 -3.12
C SER A 4 14.34 -10.42 -4.52
N GLY A 5 14.07 -9.66 -5.57
CA GLY A 5 14.42 -9.94 -6.96
C GLY A 5 13.97 -11.34 -7.43
N THR A 6 13.36 -11.45 -8.59
CA THR A 6 12.97 -12.74 -9.20
C THR A 6 14.19 -13.62 -9.58
N THR A 7 15.39 -13.06 -9.61
CA THR A 7 16.65 -13.72 -10.01
C THR A 7 17.51 -14.21 -8.84
N GLY A 8 17.03 -14.17 -7.60
CA GLY A 8 17.69 -14.71 -6.42
C GLY A 8 18.65 -13.78 -5.68
N HIS A 9 19.12 -12.69 -6.27
CA HIS A 9 19.93 -11.67 -5.59
C HIS A 9 19.09 -10.41 -5.31
N PRO A 10 19.12 -9.86 -4.07
CA PRO A 10 18.41 -8.63 -3.75
C PRO A 10 18.87 -7.46 -4.63
N LYS A 11 17.92 -6.69 -5.17
CA LYS A 11 18.19 -5.48 -5.93
C LYS A 11 17.88 -4.25 -5.09
N GLY A 12 18.73 -3.25 -5.11
CA GLY A 12 18.52 -2.00 -4.39
C GLY A 12 17.70 -1.01 -5.22
N ALA A 13 16.37 -1.02 -5.12
CA ALA A 13 15.54 -0.01 -5.76
C ALA A 13 15.87 1.38 -5.21
N MET A 14 16.20 2.32 -6.09
CA MET A 14 16.50 3.70 -5.72
C MET A 14 15.21 4.45 -5.43
N ILE A 15 15.15 5.07 -4.25
CA ILE A 15 14.02 5.91 -3.84
C ILE A 15 14.57 7.30 -3.56
N ASN A 16 14.19 8.28 -4.36
CA ASN A 16 14.63 9.66 -4.23
C ASN A 16 13.55 10.56 -3.58
N HIS A 17 13.89 11.80 -3.27
CA HIS A 17 12.97 12.75 -2.61
C HIS A 17 11.74 13.10 -3.48
N GLN A 18 11.89 13.13 -4.80
CA GLN A 18 10.76 13.37 -5.70
C GLN A 18 9.73 12.25 -5.59
N MET A 19 10.19 10.99 -5.63
CA MET A 19 9.32 9.82 -5.44
C MET A 19 8.57 9.90 -4.10
N GLN A 20 9.29 10.26 -3.02
CA GLN A 20 8.68 10.40 -1.69
C GLN A 20 7.60 11.48 -1.69
N LEU A 21 7.85 12.64 -2.28
CA LEU A 21 6.87 13.72 -2.36
C LEU A 21 5.60 13.28 -3.12
N TYR A 22 5.77 12.69 -4.29
CA TYR A 22 4.62 12.24 -5.09
C TYR A 22 3.88 11.06 -4.45
N ASN A 23 4.59 10.17 -3.77
CA ASN A 23 3.95 9.13 -2.97
C ASN A 23 3.11 9.71 -1.82
N VAL A 24 3.62 10.74 -1.13
CA VAL A 24 2.84 11.48 -0.12
C VAL A 24 1.56 12.04 -0.73
N ILE A 25 1.65 12.73 -1.86
CA ILE A 25 0.48 13.32 -2.54
C ILE A 25 -0.52 12.22 -2.94
N ASN A 26 -0.02 11.12 -3.50
CA ASN A 26 -0.82 9.99 -3.97
C ASN A 26 -1.58 9.28 -2.84
N LEU A 27 -0.98 9.16 -1.66
CA LEU A 27 -1.55 8.41 -0.53
C LEU A 27 -2.28 9.30 0.49
N ALA A 28 -1.79 10.51 0.75
CA ALA A 28 -2.37 11.38 1.77
C ALA A 28 -3.78 11.87 1.40
N SER A 29 -3.99 12.22 0.14
CA SER A 29 -5.28 12.76 -0.32
C SER A 29 -6.42 11.74 -0.19
N PRO A 30 -6.35 10.53 -0.74
CA PRO A 30 -7.43 9.54 -0.61
C PRO A 30 -7.60 9.01 0.81
N ALA A 31 -6.59 9.12 1.66
CA ALA A 31 -6.65 8.73 3.07
C ALA A 31 -6.99 9.89 4.02
N PHE A 32 -7.28 11.08 3.51
CA PHE A 32 -7.63 12.26 4.34
C PHE A 32 -6.58 12.58 5.41
N VAL A 33 -5.30 12.39 5.13
CA VAL A 33 -4.21 12.66 6.07
C VAL A 33 -4.11 14.16 6.35
N SER A 34 -4.04 14.52 7.62
CA SER A 34 -3.98 15.90 8.12
C SER A 34 -3.08 16.00 9.36
N THR A 35 -2.99 17.21 9.94
CA THR A 35 -2.31 17.43 11.22
C THR A 35 -2.92 16.67 12.39
N ASP A 36 -4.21 16.29 12.30
CA ASP A 36 -4.92 15.55 13.36
C ASP A 36 -4.80 14.03 13.18
N THR A 37 -4.04 13.58 12.19
CA THR A 37 -3.86 12.15 11.93
C THR A 37 -2.92 11.53 12.95
N VAL A 38 -3.37 10.47 13.60
CA VAL A 38 -2.55 9.57 14.42
C VAL A 38 -2.49 8.21 13.75
N GLN A 39 -1.30 7.78 13.36
CA GLN A 39 -1.05 6.52 12.67
C GLN A 39 -0.41 5.49 13.60
N LEU A 40 -1.01 4.32 13.75
CA LEU A 40 -0.34 3.17 14.33
C LEU A 40 0.50 2.44 13.27
N VAL A 41 1.81 2.36 13.50
CA VAL A 41 2.79 1.71 12.61
C VAL A 41 3.24 0.39 13.22
N VAL A 42 2.90 -0.71 12.54
CA VAL A 42 3.21 -2.09 12.95
C VAL A 42 4.16 -2.79 11.98
N LEU A 43 4.39 -2.21 10.81
CA LEU A 43 5.25 -2.79 9.79
C LEU A 43 6.68 -2.25 9.90
N PRO A 44 7.70 -3.05 9.49
CA PRO A 44 9.10 -2.64 9.54
C PRO A 44 9.37 -1.36 8.72
N LEU A 45 10.07 -0.39 9.33
CA LEU A 45 10.43 0.87 8.67
C LEU A 45 11.52 0.72 7.59
N PHE A 46 12.19 -0.42 7.52
CA PHE A 46 13.13 -0.72 6.43
C PHE A 46 12.43 -1.20 5.14
N HIS A 47 11.10 -1.35 5.17
CA HIS A 47 10.25 -1.68 4.03
C HIS A 47 9.34 -0.50 3.67
N THR A 48 9.08 -0.31 2.36
CA THR A 48 8.22 0.79 1.89
C THR A 48 6.81 0.74 2.49
N GLY A 49 6.27 -0.45 2.76
CA GLY A 49 4.98 -0.60 3.44
C GLY A 49 4.94 0.03 4.83
N GLY A 50 5.99 -0.15 5.64
CA GLY A 50 6.06 0.45 6.97
C GLY A 50 6.40 1.94 6.94
N MET A 51 7.36 2.33 6.08
CA MET A 51 7.87 3.70 6.06
C MET A 51 7.03 4.64 5.21
N ASN A 52 6.62 4.21 4.01
CA ASN A 52 6.06 5.09 3.00
C ASN A 52 4.54 4.98 2.86
N CYS A 53 3.92 3.87 3.34
CA CYS A 53 2.47 3.79 3.47
C CYS A 53 2.01 4.50 4.74
N TYR A 54 1.56 5.72 4.59
CA TYR A 54 1.07 6.65 5.61
C TYR A 54 2.12 7.19 6.60
N ALA A 55 3.14 6.44 7.08
CA ALA A 55 4.07 6.98 8.06
C ALA A 55 4.74 8.28 7.56
N ASN A 56 5.41 8.27 6.41
CA ASN A 56 5.94 9.49 5.81
C ASN A 56 4.87 10.51 5.42
N PRO A 57 3.73 10.12 4.78
CA PRO A 57 2.60 11.03 4.55
C PRO A 57 2.09 11.72 5.80
N VAL A 58 1.93 11.00 6.91
CA VAL A 58 1.46 11.57 8.19
C VAL A 58 2.47 12.55 8.78
N LEU A 59 3.76 12.20 8.81
CA LEU A 59 4.81 13.12 9.25
C LEU A 59 4.92 14.36 8.36
N HIS A 60 4.77 14.19 7.04
CA HIS A 60 4.77 15.32 6.11
C HIS A 60 3.61 16.29 6.37
N ALA A 61 2.45 15.77 6.74
CA ALA A 61 1.28 16.57 7.10
C ALA A 61 1.36 17.20 8.51
N GLY A 62 2.34 16.80 9.35
CA GLY A 62 2.47 17.24 10.73
C GLY A 62 1.62 16.45 11.73
N GLY A 63 1.16 15.25 11.36
CA GLY A 63 0.47 14.32 12.25
C GLY A 63 1.42 13.51 13.14
N GLU A 64 0.89 12.54 13.86
CA GLU A 64 1.60 11.76 14.86
C GLU A 64 1.74 10.29 14.46
N LEU A 65 2.85 9.64 14.89
CA LEU A 65 3.07 8.22 14.72
C LEU A 65 3.20 7.53 16.08
N ILE A 66 2.48 6.42 16.23
CA ILE A 66 2.69 5.45 17.31
C ILE A 66 3.39 4.26 16.69
N LEU A 67 4.62 3.98 17.15
CA LEU A 67 5.46 2.90 16.62
C LEU A 67 5.52 1.75 17.62
N ILE A 68 5.20 0.54 17.19
CA ILE A 68 5.49 -0.67 17.96
C ILE A 68 6.63 -1.42 17.29
N ARG A 69 7.56 -1.92 18.11
CA ARG A 69 8.78 -2.56 17.61
C ARG A 69 8.50 -3.89 16.96
N ASP A 70 7.71 -4.71 17.63
CA ASP A 70 7.34 -6.03 17.20
C ASP A 70 5.81 -6.12 17.20
N PHE A 71 5.23 -6.67 16.14
CA PHE A 71 3.78 -6.80 16.04
C PHE A 71 3.26 -7.81 17.05
N ASP A 72 2.34 -7.38 17.89
CA ASP A 72 1.51 -8.20 18.76
C ASP A 72 0.04 -7.80 18.58
N PRO A 73 -0.88 -8.72 18.28
CA PRO A 73 -2.27 -8.40 17.98
C PRO A 73 -3.01 -7.80 19.18
N GLY A 74 -2.74 -8.27 20.40
CA GLY A 74 -3.36 -7.74 21.61
C GLY A 74 -2.88 -6.33 21.91
N LEU A 75 -1.58 -6.06 21.81
CA LEU A 75 -1.01 -4.71 21.94
C LEU A 75 -1.58 -3.76 20.88
N ALA A 76 -1.65 -4.20 19.62
CA ALA A 76 -2.21 -3.38 18.54
C ALA A 76 -3.68 -3.02 18.83
N LEU A 77 -4.51 -3.99 19.23
CA LEU A 77 -5.91 -3.75 19.62
C LEU A 77 -6.02 -2.82 20.83
N SER A 78 -5.17 -3.00 21.84
CA SER A 78 -5.17 -2.13 23.04
C SER A 78 -4.83 -0.67 22.69
N ILE A 79 -3.95 -0.44 21.73
CA ILE A 79 -3.61 0.91 21.25
C ILE A 79 -4.74 1.48 20.39
N LEU A 80 -5.29 0.70 19.45
CA LEU A 80 -6.40 1.12 18.59
C LEU A 80 -7.65 1.49 19.40
N GLY A 81 -7.95 0.72 20.46
CA GLY A 81 -9.12 0.93 21.31
C GLY A 81 -8.91 1.93 22.46
N ASN A 82 -7.69 2.47 22.63
CA ASN A 82 -7.44 3.42 23.72
C ASN A 82 -7.82 4.86 23.30
N PRO A 83 -8.83 5.47 23.97
CA PRO A 83 -9.30 6.81 23.62
C PRO A 83 -8.24 7.91 23.85
N GLU A 84 -7.18 7.66 24.63
CA GLU A 84 -6.10 8.64 24.81
C GLU A 84 -5.22 8.79 23.56
N PHE A 85 -5.07 7.73 22.78
CA PHE A 85 -4.23 7.77 21.59
C PHE A 85 -4.95 8.30 20.35
N GLN A 86 -6.28 8.21 20.29
CA GLN A 86 -7.10 8.70 19.17
C GLN A 86 -6.58 8.22 17.80
N VAL A 87 -6.15 6.93 17.71
CA VAL A 87 -5.61 6.38 16.47
C VAL A 87 -6.66 6.44 15.36
N SER A 88 -6.37 7.22 14.34
CA SER A 88 -7.27 7.45 13.20
C SER A 88 -6.87 6.67 11.93
N HIS A 89 -5.61 6.26 11.84
CA HIS A 89 -5.08 5.57 10.66
C HIS A 89 -4.30 4.33 11.04
N PHE A 90 -4.50 3.27 10.26
CA PHE A 90 -3.77 2.02 10.38
C PHE A 90 -3.50 1.45 8.99
N PHE A 91 -2.28 0.97 8.75
CA PHE A 91 -1.92 0.26 7.53
C PHE A 91 -1.16 -1.01 7.87
N ALA A 92 -1.57 -2.12 7.27
CA ALA A 92 -0.86 -3.39 7.37
C ALA A 92 -1.04 -4.26 6.11
N VAL A 93 -0.23 -5.31 6.02
CA VAL A 93 -0.50 -6.45 5.13
C VAL A 93 -1.64 -7.29 5.72
N PRO A 94 -2.28 -8.22 4.96
CA PRO A 94 -3.44 -8.97 5.47
C PRO A 94 -3.21 -9.76 6.78
N ALA A 95 -2.00 -10.25 7.03
CA ALA A 95 -1.72 -11.11 8.18
C ALA A 95 -1.95 -10.42 9.56
N PRO A 96 -1.49 -9.20 9.84
CA PRO A 96 -1.84 -8.46 11.05
C PRO A 96 -3.35 -8.31 11.26
N TYR A 97 -4.11 -7.99 10.22
CA TYR A 97 -5.56 -7.92 10.29
C TYR A 97 -6.18 -9.27 10.69
N GLN A 98 -5.70 -10.36 10.09
CA GLN A 98 -6.13 -11.72 10.41
C GLN A 98 -5.79 -12.10 11.86
N PHE A 99 -4.61 -11.73 12.35
CA PHE A 99 -4.22 -12.03 13.74
C PHE A 99 -5.06 -11.23 14.74
N MET A 100 -5.33 -9.94 14.47
CA MET A 100 -6.19 -9.13 15.33
C MET A 100 -7.62 -9.65 15.37
N MET A 101 -8.23 -10.00 14.22
CA MET A 101 -9.60 -10.52 14.20
C MET A 101 -9.76 -11.89 14.88
N ASN A 102 -8.68 -12.65 15.03
CA ASN A 102 -8.68 -13.91 15.77
C ASN A 102 -8.32 -13.74 17.27
N HIS A 103 -8.01 -12.53 17.71
CA HIS A 103 -7.68 -12.25 19.10
C HIS A 103 -8.95 -12.13 19.96
N PRO A 104 -8.96 -12.67 21.21
CA PRO A 104 -10.15 -12.61 22.09
C PRO A 104 -10.73 -11.21 22.30
N ASP A 105 -9.87 -10.18 22.30
CA ASP A 105 -10.28 -8.80 22.57
C ASP A 105 -10.82 -8.10 21.32
N PHE A 106 -10.77 -8.72 20.13
CA PHE A 106 -11.18 -8.06 18.89
C PHE A 106 -12.62 -7.52 18.97
N ASP A 107 -13.56 -8.36 19.41
CA ASP A 107 -14.98 -8.01 19.44
C ASP A 107 -15.29 -6.93 20.49
N SER A 108 -14.49 -6.81 21.54
CA SER A 108 -14.68 -5.82 22.62
C SER A 108 -13.92 -4.51 22.42
N THR A 109 -12.95 -4.48 21.48
CA THR A 109 -12.14 -3.28 21.20
C THR A 109 -12.99 -2.19 20.57
N ASP A 110 -12.95 -0.97 21.09
CA ASP A 110 -13.56 0.19 20.45
C ASP A 110 -12.69 0.67 19.27
N LEU A 111 -13.20 0.54 18.05
CA LEU A 111 -12.53 0.96 16.82
C LEU A 111 -13.10 2.26 16.24
N SER A 112 -13.94 2.99 17.00
CA SER A 112 -14.67 4.16 16.50
C SER A 112 -13.77 5.34 16.10
N SER A 113 -12.56 5.43 16.66
CA SER A 113 -11.56 6.45 16.27
C SER A 113 -10.89 6.16 14.92
N LEU A 114 -10.90 4.90 14.46
CA LEU A 114 -10.21 4.46 13.26
C LEU A 114 -10.98 4.87 12.00
N LYS A 115 -10.53 5.92 11.35
CA LYS A 115 -11.16 6.49 10.14
C LYS A 115 -10.70 5.82 8.86
N VAL A 116 -9.44 5.39 8.81
CA VAL A 116 -8.82 4.77 7.64
C VAL A 116 -8.04 3.53 8.06
N ALA A 117 -8.41 2.41 7.47
CA ALA A 117 -7.64 1.17 7.52
C ALA A 117 -7.16 0.83 6.11
N GLY A 118 -5.85 0.79 5.91
CA GLY A 118 -5.25 0.46 4.62
C GLY A 118 -4.69 -0.95 4.61
N VAL A 119 -4.93 -1.70 3.54
CA VAL A 119 -4.35 -3.03 3.34
C VAL A 119 -3.70 -3.14 1.97
N GLY A 120 -2.51 -3.73 1.90
CA GLY A 120 -1.77 -3.89 0.65
C GLY A 120 -0.55 -4.78 0.78
N GLY A 121 0.25 -4.89 -0.28
CA GLY A 121 1.45 -5.73 -0.31
C GLY A 121 1.20 -7.23 -0.48
N ALA A 122 -0.05 -7.67 -0.39
CA ALA A 122 -0.51 -9.02 -0.74
C ALA A 122 -2.03 -8.99 -1.01
N PRO A 123 -2.57 -9.98 -1.76
CA PRO A 123 -4.02 -10.11 -1.93
C PRO A 123 -4.73 -10.26 -0.58
N CYS A 124 -5.76 -9.44 -0.35
CA CYS A 124 -6.56 -9.49 0.87
C CYS A 124 -7.78 -10.40 0.68
N ALA A 125 -7.95 -11.36 1.59
CA ALA A 125 -9.11 -12.24 1.58
C ALA A 125 -10.41 -11.46 1.88
N GLU A 126 -11.48 -11.76 1.14
CA GLU A 126 -12.79 -11.15 1.35
C GLU A 126 -13.29 -11.25 2.79
N ALA A 127 -13.03 -12.37 3.45
CA ALA A 127 -13.41 -12.57 4.85
C ALA A 127 -12.80 -11.52 5.80
N ILE A 128 -11.55 -11.10 5.56
CA ILE A 128 -10.91 -10.03 6.33
C ILE A 128 -11.64 -8.71 6.11
N LEU A 129 -11.87 -8.36 4.85
CA LEU A 129 -12.55 -7.11 4.47
C LEU A 129 -13.94 -7.02 5.10
N ARG A 130 -14.73 -8.09 5.01
CA ARG A 130 -16.08 -8.15 5.59
C ARG A 130 -16.06 -8.05 7.11
N THR A 131 -15.21 -8.83 7.80
CA THR A 131 -15.14 -8.82 9.26
C THR A 131 -14.80 -7.45 9.81
N TRP A 132 -13.86 -6.73 9.19
CA TRP A 132 -13.53 -5.37 9.61
C TRP A 132 -14.62 -4.35 9.24
N SER A 133 -15.26 -4.51 8.07
CA SER A 133 -16.41 -3.68 7.66
C SER A 133 -17.60 -3.84 8.61
N ASP A 134 -17.91 -5.06 9.06
CA ASP A 134 -18.97 -5.35 10.04
C ASP A 134 -18.69 -4.67 11.40
N ARG A 135 -17.41 -4.37 11.70
CA ARG A 135 -16.98 -3.59 12.87
C ARG A 135 -16.96 -2.07 12.61
N GLY A 136 -17.50 -1.62 11.47
CA GLY A 136 -17.56 -0.21 11.09
C GLY A 136 -16.24 0.34 10.52
N VAL A 137 -15.25 -0.50 10.24
CA VAL A 137 -13.95 -0.10 9.71
C VAL A 137 -13.88 -0.35 8.21
N SER A 138 -14.01 0.71 7.43
CA SER A 138 -13.85 0.65 5.96
C SER A 138 -12.39 0.53 5.57
N MET A 139 -12.08 -0.45 4.72
CA MET A 139 -10.70 -0.74 4.32
C MET A 139 -10.41 -0.23 2.92
N ILE A 140 -9.34 0.57 2.80
CA ILE A 140 -8.75 0.99 1.52
C ILE A 140 -7.75 -0.09 1.11
N GLN A 141 -7.92 -0.65 -0.07
CA GLN A 141 -6.96 -1.60 -0.62
C GLN A 141 -5.98 -0.90 -1.55
N GLY A 142 -4.73 -1.35 -1.57
CA GLY A 142 -3.70 -0.80 -2.45
C GLY A 142 -2.81 -1.87 -3.05
N TRP A 143 -2.42 -1.64 -4.30
CA TRP A 143 -1.34 -2.36 -4.97
C TRP A 143 -0.15 -1.44 -5.20
N GLY A 144 1.02 -2.01 -5.06
CA GLY A 144 2.28 -1.35 -5.36
C GLY A 144 3.46 -2.21 -4.97
N MET A 145 4.63 -1.71 -5.26
CA MET A 145 5.91 -2.41 -5.06
C MET A 145 6.97 -1.42 -4.54
N THR A 146 8.13 -1.89 -4.15
CA THR A 146 9.21 -1.01 -3.69
C THR A 146 9.55 0.05 -4.75
N GLU A 147 9.53 -0.35 -6.00
CA GLU A 147 9.81 0.47 -7.17
C GLU A 147 8.77 1.58 -7.43
N THR A 148 7.57 1.47 -6.82
CA THR A 148 6.52 2.51 -6.90
C THR A 148 6.43 3.39 -5.66
N SER A 149 7.26 3.20 -4.63
CA SER A 149 7.51 4.03 -3.43
C SER A 149 6.42 4.14 -2.34
N PRO A 150 5.53 3.23 -2.03
CA PRO A 150 5.10 2.02 -2.71
C PRO A 150 3.81 2.17 -3.52
N GLY A 151 3.11 3.31 -3.49
CA GLY A 151 1.77 3.47 -4.03
C GLY A 151 1.74 3.49 -5.56
N GLY A 152 0.95 2.61 -6.17
CA GLY A 152 0.69 2.58 -7.61
C GLY A 152 -0.79 2.64 -7.95
N ILE A 153 -1.58 1.79 -7.33
CA ILE A 153 -3.03 1.63 -7.59
C ILE A 153 -3.75 1.56 -6.24
N GLY A 154 -4.95 2.11 -6.16
CA GLY A 154 -5.77 2.10 -4.95
C GLY A 154 -7.23 1.85 -5.22
N LEU A 155 -7.87 1.02 -4.38
CA LEU A 155 -9.30 0.78 -4.35
C LEU A 155 -9.87 1.47 -3.11
N PRO A 156 -10.65 2.55 -3.28
CA PRO A 156 -11.23 3.26 -2.15
C PRO A 156 -12.30 2.41 -1.45
N ALA A 157 -12.55 2.71 -0.18
CA ALA A 157 -13.44 1.94 0.67
C ALA A 157 -14.87 1.83 0.13
N GLU A 158 -15.39 2.87 -0.53
CA GLU A 158 -16.72 2.88 -1.15
C GLU A 158 -16.86 1.90 -2.33
N ASP A 159 -15.74 1.53 -2.96
CA ASP A 159 -15.70 0.57 -4.06
C ASP A 159 -15.34 -0.86 -3.60
N ALA A 160 -14.88 -1.02 -2.35
CA ALA A 160 -14.30 -2.26 -1.86
C ALA A 160 -15.24 -3.48 -1.98
N GLU A 161 -16.53 -3.31 -1.66
CA GLU A 161 -17.52 -4.39 -1.82
C GLU A 161 -17.93 -4.62 -3.29
N ARG A 162 -18.11 -3.53 -4.05
CA ARG A 162 -18.56 -3.59 -5.44
C ARG A 162 -17.51 -4.16 -6.38
N LYS A 163 -16.22 -3.96 -6.05
CA LYS A 163 -15.06 -4.33 -6.87
C LYS A 163 -14.13 -5.29 -6.11
N LEU A 164 -14.70 -6.27 -5.42
CA LEU A 164 -13.94 -7.33 -4.76
C LEU A 164 -12.96 -8.00 -5.73
N GLY A 165 -11.69 -8.10 -5.29
CA GLY A 165 -10.61 -8.66 -6.09
C GLY A 165 -9.94 -7.68 -7.07
N SER A 166 -10.45 -6.45 -7.21
CA SER A 166 -9.78 -5.39 -7.96
C SER A 166 -8.71 -4.73 -7.11
N ALA A 167 -7.58 -4.35 -7.72
CA ALA A 167 -6.58 -3.49 -7.11
C ALA A 167 -7.02 -2.01 -7.09
N GLY A 168 -8.04 -1.65 -7.87
CA GLY A 168 -8.60 -0.31 -7.95
C GLY A 168 -8.15 0.48 -9.17
N LYS A 169 -7.88 1.76 -8.98
CA LYS A 169 -7.52 2.74 -10.02
C LYS A 169 -6.11 3.26 -9.82
N PRO A 170 -5.41 3.70 -10.88
CA PRO A 170 -4.15 4.40 -10.73
C PRO A 170 -4.28 5.56 -9.75
N LEU A 171 -3.28 5.75 -8.91
CA LEU A 171 -3.22 6.92 -8.03
C LEU A 171 -3.00 8.21 -8.83
N LEU A 172 -3.24 9.37 -8.23
CA LEU A 172 -3.42 10.66 -8.88
C LEU A 172 -2.34 11.01 -9.93
N HIS A 173 -1.07 10.72 -9.64
CA HIS A 173 0.07 11.03 -10.53
C HIS A 173 0.70 9.77 -11.13
N THR A 174 -0.10 8.72 -11.29
CA THR A 174 0.36 7.43 -11.79
C THR A 174 -0.43 7.05 -13.03
N GLU A 175 0.25 6.56 -14.05
CA GLU A 175 -0.36 6.04 -15.27
C GLU A 175 -0.08 4.54 -15.35
N VAL A 176 -1.03 3.78 -15.89
CA VAL A 176 -0.89 2.34 -16.10
C VAL A 176 -1.37 1.95 -17.48
N LYS A 177 -0.77 0.91 -18.04
CA LYS A 177 -1.25 0.20 -19.21
C LYS A 177 -1.08 -1.31 -19.02
N VAL A 178 -1.85 -2.11 -19.74
CA VAL A 178 -1.71 -3.56 -19.79
C VAL A 178 -1.27 -3.93 -21.19
N VAL A 179 -0.21 -4.71 -21.32
CA VAL A 179 0.39 -5.05 -22.61
C VAL A 179 0.52 -6.55 -22.81
N ASP A 180 0.58 -6.97 -24.07
CA ASP A 180 0.91 -8.34 -24.46
C ASP A 180 2.44 -8.60 -24.41
N ASP A 181 2.85 -9.81 -24.82
CA ASP A 181 4.27 -10.22 -24.84
C ASP A 181 5.09 -9.41 -25.85
N GLU A 182 4.49 -8.77 -26.84
CA GLU A 182 5.10 -7.89 -27.84
C GLU A 182 5.13 -6.40 -27.39
N GLY A 183 4.60 -6.08 -26.20
CA GLY A 183 4.54 -4.73 -25.65
C GLY A 183 3.41 -3.87 -26.21
N GLN A 184 2.45 -4.46 -26.96
CA GLN A 184 1.29 -3.73 -27.47
C GLN A 184 0.21 -3.61 -26.40
N GLU A 185 -0.40 -2.43 -26.29
CA GLU A 185 -1.47 -2.18 -25.33
C GLU A 185 -2.70 -3.02 -25.66
N LEU A 186 -3.20 -3.75 -24.67
CA LEU A 186 -4.35 -4.64 -24.78
C LEU A 186 -5.67 -3.89 -24.53
N PRO A 187 -6.75 -4.30 -25.22
CA PRO A 187 -8.07 -3.79 -24.95
C PRO A 187 -8.61 -4.23 -23.57
N TRP A 188 -9.61 -3.51 -23.08
CA TRP A 188 -10.25 -3.80 -21.80
C TRP A 188 -10.78 -5.25 -21.74
N GLY A 189 -10.54 -5.92 -20.61
CA GLY A 189 -10.94 -7.30 -20.36
C GLY A 189 -9.87 -8.34 -20.70
N GLU A 190 -8.86 -7.99 -21.48
CA GLU A 190 -7.75 -8.89 -21.80
C GLU A 190 -6.67 -8.85 -20.72
N VAL A 191 -6.03 -10.00 -20.48
CA VAL A 191 -4.98 -10.16 -19.46
C VAL A 191 -3.62 -10.03 -20.12
N GLY A 192 -2.78 -9.17 -19.56
CA GLY A 192 -1.39 -8.98 -19.96
C GLY A 192 -0.52 -8.50 -18.80
N GLU A 193 0.69 -8.05 -19.08
CA GLU A 193 1.57 -7.49 -18.07
C GLU A 193 1.18 -6.04 -17.74
N LEU A 194 1.15 -5.71 -16.45
CA LEU A 194 0.94 -4.35 -15.96
C LEU A 194 2.23 -3.53 -16.14
N TYR A 195 2.14 -2.43 -16.88
CA TYR A 195 3.17 -1.41 -16.95
C TYR A 195 2.71 -0.16 -16.21
N ILE A 196 3.65 0.50 -15.54
CA ILE A 196 3.34 1.68 -14.71
C ILE A 196 4.38 2.78 -14.94
N ARG A 197 3.94 4.03 -14.94
CA ARG A 197 4.83 5.20 -14.94
C ARG A 197 4.29 6.32 -14.05
N GLY A 198 5.18 7.19 -13.63
CA GLY A 198 4.85 8.35 -12.83
C GLY A 198 6.06 8.88 -12.06
N PRO A 199 5.95 10.04 -11.46
CA PRO A 199 7.05 10.65 -10.72
C PRO A 199 7.38 9.94 -9.39
N ASN A 200 6.54 9.00 -8.95
CA ASN A 200 6.75 8.12 -7.80
C ASN A 200 7.46 6.80 -8.19
N ILE A 201 7.79 6.59 -9.46
CA ILE A 201 8.46 5.38 -9.94
C ILE A 201 9.98 5.51 -9.80
N THR A 202 10.65 4.42 -9.41
CA THR A 202 12.10 4.37 -9.27
C THR A 202 12.81 4.73 -10.58
N PRO A 203 13.95 5.45 -10.54
CA PRO A 203 14.80 5.62 -11.71
C PRO A 203 15.61 4.35 -12.05
N GLY A 204 15.53 3.29 -11.22
CA GLY A 204 16.22 2.03 -11.43
C GLY A 204 16.82 1.43 -10.15
N TYR A 205 17.77 0.53 -10.34
CA TYR A 205 18.43 -0.20 -9.27
C TYR A 205 19.87 0.26 -9.04
N TRP A 206 20.24 0.45 -7.79
CA TRP A 206 21.56 0.92 -7.38
C TRP A 206 22.67 -0.04 -7.87
N ASN A 207 23.65 0.50 -8.60
CA ASN A 207 24.77 -0.24 -9.18
C ASN A 207 24.36 -1.50 -9.97
N ASN A 208 23.19 -1.47 -10.62
CA ASN A 208 22.71 -2.57 -11.44
C ASN A 208 22.03 -2.04 -12.70
N GLU A 209 22.87 -1.63 -13.65
CA GLU A 209 22.42 -1.03 -14.91
C GLU A 209 21.66 -2.02 -15.78
N GLU A 210 22.12 -3.28 -15.83
CA GLU A 210 21.44 -4.34 -16.58
C GLU A 210 20.01 -4.58 -16.06
N ALA A 211 19.84 -4.73 -14.74
CA ALA A 211 18.52 -4.89 -14.16
C ALA A 211 17.64 -3.65 -14.40
N THR A 212 18.23 -2.45 -14.38
CA THR A 212 17.52 -1.21 -14.69
C THR A 212 17.00 -1.20 -16.11
N GLN A 213 17.87 -1.44 -17.08
CA GLN A 213 17.51 -1.47 -18.51
C GLN A 213 16.44 -2.53 -18.80
N ASN A 214 16.57 -3.73 -18.21
CA ASN A 214 15.63 -4.82 -18.42
C ASN A 214 14.24 -4.58 -17.79
N SER A 215 14.16 -3.70 -16.78
CA SER A 215 12.90 -3.41 -16.07
C SER A 215 12.10 -2.27 -16.69
N PHE A 216 12.60 -1.60 -17.72
CA PHE A 216 11.90 -0.49 -18.35
C PHE A 216 11.70 -0.70 -19.84
N GLU A 217 10.61 -0.12 -20.35
CA GLU A 217 10.37 0.12 -21.76
C GLU A 217 10.04 1.61 -21.94
N GLY A 218 11.04 2.36 -22.46
CA GLY A 218 10.98 3.81 -22.42
C GLY A 218 10.91 4.32 -20.97
N ASP A 219 9.84 5.05 -20.62
CA ASP A 219 9.55 5.54 -19.28
C ASP A 219 8.58 4.65 -18.47
N TRP A 220 8.21 3.50 -19.01
CA TRP A 220 7.31 2.54 -18.37
C TRP A 220 8.08 1.47 -17.60
N LEU A 221 7.82 1.35 -16.30
CA LEU A 221 8.31 0.22 -15.50
C LEU A 221 7.46 -1.01 -15.80
N LYS A 222 8.11 -2.11 -16.15
CA LYS A 222 7.53 -3.44 -16.25
C LYS A 222 7.41 -4.03 -14.85
N THR A 223 6.18 -4.32 -14.40
CA THR A 223 5.97 -4.75 -13.01
C THR A 223 6.17 -6.23 -12.79
N GLY A 224 6.06 -7.03 -13.84
CA GLY A 224 6.02 -8.49 -13.78
C GLY A 224 4.68 -9.04 -13.28
N ASP A 225 3.70 -8.18 -12.98
CA ASP A 225 2.39 -8.59 -12.51
C ASP A 225 1.40 -8.68 -13.67
N ALA A 226 0.61 -9.75 -13.69
CA ALA A 226 -0.50 -9.91 -14.63
C ALA A 226 -1.70 -9.07 -14.19
N ALA A 227 -2.28 -8.33 -15.13
CA ALA A 227 -3.44 -7.46 -14.87
C ALA A 227 -4.40 -7.40 -16.05
N ARG A 228 -5.59 -6.86 -15.81
CA ARG A 228 -6.55 -6.46 -16.84
C ARG A 228 -7.36 -5.26 -16.36
N PHE A 229 -7.86 -4.46 -17.28
CA PHE A 229 -8.89 -3.47 -16.97
C PHE A 229 -10.28 -4.11 -16.96
N ASP A 230 -11.14 -3.69 -16.01
CA ASP A 230 -12.54 -4.15 -15.86
C ASP A 230 -13.55 -2.98 -15.85
#